data_0600d00854cfc4c37256ba825aedb0d9
#
_entry.id   0600d00854cfc4c37256ba825aedb0d9
#
_cell.length_a   1.000
_cell.length_b   1.000
_cell.length_c   1.000
_cell.angle_alpha   90.00
_cell.angle_beta   90.00
_cell.angle_gamma   90.00
#
_symmetry.space_group_name_H-M   'P 1'
#
loop_
_entity.id
_entity.type
_entity.pdbx_description
1 polymer ?
#
loop_
_entity_poly.entity_id
_entity_poly.type
_entity_poly.pdbx_seq_one_letter_code
_entity_poly.pdbx_strand_id
1 'polypeptide(L)'
;MLSLFVVALVSATLLPGGSEVWLARLWCLGEPAAMLWAVASAGNTLGGLINVALGRYARRFQERRWFPASREGLARAERWYRRFGEWSLLAAWAPVVGDPLTVLAGVLRLPWWRACLLIAVAKGARYAVVLYLAQRWLAPLC
;
A
#
# COMPACT_ATOMS: atom_id res chain seq x y z
N MET A 1 4.37 17.71 4.39
CA MET A 1 3.25 16.78 4.64
C MET A 1 2.42 16.46 3.40
N LEU A 2 1.93 17.45 2.63
CA LEU A 2 1.17 17.18 1.39
C LEU A 2 1.97 16.34 0.38
N SER A 3 3.25 16.65 0.19
CA SER A 3 4.13 15.89 -0.70
C SER A 3 4.25 14.41 -0.29
N LEU A 4 4.39 14.14 1.01
CA LEU A 4 4.43 12.76 1.53
C LEU A 4 3.11 12.02 1.27
N PHE A 5 1.97 12.69 1.50
CA PHE A 5 0.66 12.12 1.22
C PHE A 5 0.51 11.74 -0.26
N VAL A 6 0.85 12.65 -1.16
CA VAL A 6 0.76 12.43 -2.61
C VAL A 6 1.72 11.31 -3.05
N VAL A 7 2.96 11.33 -2.57
CA VAL A 7 3.95 10.28 -2.88
C VAL A 7 3.46 8.92 -2.35
N ALA A 8 2.92 8.87 -1.12
CA ALA A 8 2.40 7.62 -0.56
C ALA A 8 1.18 7.08 -1.34
N LEU A 9 0.29 7.97 -1.77
CA LEU A 9 -0.87 7.61 -2.60
C LEU A 9 -0.43 7.07 -3.96
N VAL A 10 0.47 7.76 -4.64
CA VAL A 10 0.98 7.35 -5.96
C VAL A 10 1.81 6.05 -5.86
N SER A 11 2.58 5.89 -4.79
CA SER A 11 3.35 4.65 -4.54
C SER A 11 2.47 3.41 -4.38
N ALA A 12 1.25 3.56 -3.92
CA ALA A 12 0.29 2.46 -3.82
C ALA A 12 -0.32 2.06 -5.18
N THR A 13 -0.21 2.92 -6.19
CA THR A 13 -0.83 2.70 -7.50
C THR A 13 0.16 2.43 -8.62
N LEU A 14 1.34 3.06 -8.62
CA LEU A 14 2.23 3.08 -9.78
C LEU A 14 3.69 2.67 -9.50
N LEU A 15 4.26 3.01 -8.34
CA LEU A 15 5.69 2.84 -8.06
C LEU A 15 5.95 2.36 -6.63
N PRO A 16 6.26 1.08 -6.41
CA PRO A 16 6.59 0.59 -5.08
C PRO A 16 7.93 1.18 -4.59
N GLY A 17 7.98 1.64 -3.34
CA GLY A 17 9.23 1.99 -2.64
C GLY A 17 9.56 3.49 -2.54
N GLY A 18 8.93 4.36 -3.32
CA GLY A 18 9.25 5.80 -3.29
C GLY A 18 8.85 6.51 -2.00
N SER A 19 7.79 6.07 -1.36
CA SER A 19 7.25 6.67 -0.14
C SER A 19 8.13 6.43 1.09
N GLU A 20 8.83 5.31 1.18
CA GLU A 20 9.71 5.00 2.30
C GLU A 20 10.95 5.90 2.31
N VAL A 21 11.54 6.10 1.15
CA VAL A 21 12.72 7.00 1.02
C VAL A 21 12.33 8.43 1.37
N TRP A 22 11.17 8.89 0.89
CA TRP A 22 10.67 10.23 1.17
C TRP A 22 10.33 10.43 2.64
N LEU A 23 9.71 9.44 3.27
CA LEU A 23 9.40 9.42 4.69
C LEU A 23 10.68 9.47 5.54
N ALA A 24 11.67 8.64 5.22
CA ALA A 24 12.95 8.63 5.92
C ALA A 24 13.66 10.00 5.81
N ARG A 25 13.64 10.61 4.64
CA ARG A 25 14.20 11.96 4.43
C ARG A 25 13.50 13.02 5.29
N LEU A 26 12.18 13.03 5.33
CA LEU A 26 11.43 13.99 6.15
C LEU A 26 11.69 13.78 7.65
N TRP A 27 11.85 12.52 8.06
CA TRP A 27 12.22 12.21 9.44
C TRP A 27 13.61 12.77 9.78
N CYS A 28 14.60 12.66 8.90
CA CYS A 28 15.92 13.26 9.06
C CYS A 28 15.88 14.80 9.10
N LEU A 29 14.88 15.41 8.49
CA LEU A 29 14.65 16.85 8.55
C LEU A 29 13.96 17.31 9.86
N GLY A 30 13.70 16.39 10.80
CA GLY A 30 13.14 16.68 12.12
C GLY A 30 11.62 16.64 12.20
N GLU A 31 10.94 16.14 11.17
CA GLU A 31 9.48 16.00 11.22
C GLU A 31 9.02 14.91 12.20
N PRO A 32 7.94 15.12 12.95
CA PRO A 32 7.46 14.18 13.96
C PRO A 32 7.09 12.81 13.37
N ALA A 33 7.67 11.73 13.90
CA ALA A 33 7.46 10.37 13.42
C ALA A 33 5.96 9.95 13.40
N ALA A 34 5.20 10.34 14.43
CA ALA A 34 3.76 10.04 14.50
C ALA A 34 2.98 10.69 13.35
N MET A 35 3.32 11.94 13.01
CA MET A 35 2.68 12.66 11.90
C MET A 35 3.07 12.06 10.54
N LEU A 36 4.34 11.72 10.36
CA LEU A 36 4.82 11.04 9.17
C LEU A 36 4.13 9.69 8.96
N TRP A 37 4.00 8.91 10.04
CA TRP A 37 3.29 7.64 10.03
C TRP A 37 1.83 7.82 9.62
N ALA A 38 1.12 8.74 10.24
CA ALA A 38 -0.30 8.98 9.97
C ALA A 38 -0.54 9.42 8.52
N VAL A 39 0.24 10.38 8.03
CA VAL A 39 0.10 10.92 6.67
C VAL A 39 0.44 9.88 5.61
N ALA A 40 1.56 9.14 5.78
CA ALA A 40 1.97 8.11 4.84
C ALA A 40 0.99 6.94 4.81
N SER A 41 0.53 6.49 5.99
CA SER A 41 -0.45 5.40 6.10
C SER A 41 -1.79 5.79 5.48
N ALA A 42 -2.28 7.01 5.71
CA ALA A 42 -3.52 7.51 5.12
C ALA A 42 -3.43 7.58 3.59
N GLY A 43 -2.37 8.20 3.06
CA GLY A 43 -2.15 8.31 1.61
C GLY A 43 -2.07 6.95 0.92
N ASN A 44 -1.27 6.04 1.48
CA ASN A 44 -1.08 4.70 0.90
C ASN A 44 -2.34 3.81 1.04
N THR A 45 -3.09 3.96 2.14
CA THR A 45 -4.39 3.28 2.30
C THR A 45 -5.41 3.77 1.28
N LEU A 46 -5.48 5.08 1.05
CA LEU A 46 -6.35 5.65 0.03
C LEU A 46 -5.99 5.13 -1.37
N GLY A 47 -4.69 5.05 -1.70
CA GLY A 47 -4.22 4.43 -2.93
C GLY A 47 -4.64 2.96 -3.06
N GLY A 48 -4.53 2.18 -1.98
CA GLY A 48 -5.03 0.81 -1.94
C GLY A 48 -6.55 0.71 -2.15
N LEU A 49 -7.33 1.65 -1.60
CA LEU A 49 -8.78 1.71 -1.84
C LEU A 49 -9.12 2.10 -3.28
N ILE A 50 -8.32 2.94 -3.92
CA ILE A 50 -8.44 3.23 -5.36
C ILE A 50 -8.22 1.94 -6.17
N ASN A 51 -7.21 1.13 -5.81
CA ASN A 51 -6.99 -0.17 -6.44
C ASN A 51 -8.19 -1.13 -6.24
N VAL A 52 -8.81 -1.14 -5.07
CA VAL A 52 -10.04 -1.89 -4.81
C VAL A 52 -11.17 -1.39 -5.72
N ALA A 53 -11.34 -0.08 -5.86
CA ALA A 53 -12.33 0.50 -6.76
C ALA A 53 -12.07 0.11 -8.22
N LEU A 54 -10.83 0.21 -8.69
CA LEU A 54 -10.43 -0.20 -10.03
C LEU A 54 -10.70 -1.68 -10.27
N GLY A 55 -10.36 -2.54 -9.31
CA GLY A 55 -10.66 -3.97 -9.39
C GLY A 55 -12.15 -4.26 -9.47
N ARG A 56 -12.97 -3.51 -8.71
CA ARG A 56 -14.43 -3.69 -8.65
C ARG A 56 -15.15 -3.23 -9.91
N TYR A 57 -14.74 -2.09 -10.47
CA TYR A 57 -15.48 -1.43 -11.54
C TYR A 57 -14.84 -1.61 -12.92
N ALA A 58 -13.54 -1.89 -12.98
CA ALA A 58 -12.76 -1.95 -14.22
C ALA A 58 -12.38 -3.37 -14.65
N ARG A 59 -13.19 -4.38 -14.33
CA ARG A 59 -12.94 -5.80 -14.70
C ARG A 59 -12.58 -5.98 -16.17
N ARG A 60 -13.27 -5.25 -17.06
CA ARG A 60 -13.05 -5.30 -18.51
C ARG A 60 -11.71 -4.69 -18.96
N PHE A 61 -11.03 -3.95 -18.09
CA PHE A 61 -9.78 -3.25 -18.39
C PHE A 61 -8.52 -3.93 -17.82
N GLN A 62 -8.66 -5.12 -17.26
CA GLN A 62 -7.53 -5.87 -16.65
C GLN A 62 -6.41 -6.20 -17.65
N GLU A 63 -6.71 -6.22 -18.95
CA GLU A 63 -5.73 -6.47 -20.00
C GLU A 63 -4.99 -5.21 -20.47
N ARG A 64 -5.39 -4.03 -20.00
CA ARG A 64 -4.79 -2.77 -20.40
C ARG A 64 -3.48 -2.50 -19.65
N ARG A 65 -2.49 -1.91 -20.36
CA ARG A 65 -1.16 -1.59 -19.81
C ARG A 65 -1.18 -0.63 -18.61
N TRP A 66 -2.19 0.21 -18.50
CA TRP A 66 -2.35 1.15 -17.38
C TRP A 66 -3.00 0.53 -16.12
N PHE A 67 -3.46 -0.72 -16.20
CA PHE A 67 -4.03 -1.40 -15.05
C PHE A 67 -2.95 -1.66 -14.00
N PRO A 68 -3.18 -1.36 -12.70
CA PRO A 68 -2.14 -1.35 -11.66
C PRO A 68 -1.63 -2.74 -11.26
N ALA A 69 -2.12 -3.80 -11.88
CA ALA A 69 -1.67 -5.16 -11.62
C ALA A 69 -1.45 -5.95 -12.92
N SER A 70 -0.30 -6.62 -13.02
CA SER A 70 -0.03 -7.54 -14.11
C SER A 70 -0.87 -8.82 -13.98
N ARG A 71 -1.07 -9.54 -15.10
CA ARG A 71 -1.72 -10.87 -15.08
C ARG A 71 -1.03 -11.84 -14.12
N GLU A 72 0.30 -11.84 -14.09
CA GLU A 72 1.10 -12.69 -13.19
C GLU A 72 0.92 -12.26 -11.73
N GLY A 73 0.89 -10.97 -11.45
CA GLY A 73 0.62 -10.41 -10.12
C GLY A 73 -0.77 -10.79 -9.62
N LEU A 74 -1.80 -10.68 -10.48
CA LEU A 74 -3.18 -11.10 -10.13
C LEU A 74 -3.27 -12.61 -9.89
N ALA A 75 -2.63 -13.44 -10.72
CA ALA A 75 -2.62 -14.88 -10.53
C ALA A 75 -1.92 -15.29 -9.22
N ARG A 76 -0.83 -14.59 -8.85
CA ARG A 76 -0.14 -14.77 -7.58
C ARG A 76 -1.02 -14.36 -6.39
N ALA A 77 -1.67 -13.20 -6.48
CA ALA A 77 -2.61 -12.71 -5.48
C ALA A 77 -3.81 -13.65 -5.31
N GLU A 78 -4.33 -14.20 -6.39
CA GLU A 78 -5.44 -15.16 -6.34
C GLU A 78 -5.04 -16.45 -5.61
N ARG A 79 -3.83 -16.98 -5.84
CA ARG A 79 -3.31 -18.14 -5.10
C ARG A 79 -3.23 -17.87 -3.60
N TRP A 80 -2.74 -16.68 -3.21
CA TRP A 80 -2.69 -16.26 -1.82
C TRP A 80 -4.08 -16.12 -1.21
N TYR A 81 -5.00 -15.49 -1.94
CA TYR A 81 -6.38 -15.32 -1.48
C TYR A 81 -7.11 -16.64 -1.32
N ARG A 82 -6.92 -17.62 -2.23
CA ARG A 82 -7.47 -18.97 -2.10
C ARG A 82 -6.97 -19.69 -0.84
N ARG A 83 -5.73 -19.42 -0.44
CA ARG A 83 -5.11 -20.07 0.73
C ARG A 83 -5.50 -19.41 2.05
N PHE A 84 -5.56 -18.09 2.10
CA PHE A 84 -5.70 -17.30 3.34
C PHE A 84 -7.01 -16.52 3.42
N GLY A 85 -7.85 -16.51 2.38
CA GLY A 85 -9.08 -15.75 2.33
C GLY A 85 -8.84 -14.23 2.36
N GLU A 86 -9.78 -13.49 2.93
CA GLU A 86 -9.69 -12.02 3.04
C GLU A 86 -8.49 -11.55 3.90
N TRP A 87 -8.01 -12.39 4.81
CA TRP A 87 -6.82 -12.14 5.63
C TRP A 87 -5.54 -11.99 4.81
N SER A 88 -5.53 -12.48 3.56
CA SER A 88 -4.42 -12.25 2.64
C SER A 88 -4.16 -10.75 2.38
N LEU A 89 -5.16 -9.89 2.57
CA LEU A 89 -4.99 -8.44 2.48
C LEU A 89 -4.03 -7.87 3.53
N LEU A 90 -3.79 -8.57 4.64
CA LEU A 90 -2.73 -8.18 5.56
C LEU A 90 -1.34 -8.26 4.92
N ALA A 91 -1.16 -9.05 3.85
CA ALA A 91 0.04 -9.05 3.04
C ALA A 91 0.13 -7.85 2.05
N ALA A 92 -0.84 -6.94 2.08
CA ALA A 92 -0.78 -5.69 1.31
C ALA A 92 0.38 -4.76 1.72
N TRP A 93 1.06 -5.04 2.82
CA TRP A 93 2.32 -4.39 3.18
C TRP A 93 3.48 -4.77 2.25
N ALA A 94 3.44 -5.95 1.62
CA ALA A 94 4.50 -6.44 0.75
C ALA A 94 4.50 -5.69 -0.60
N PRO A 95 5.67 -5.22 -1.08
CA PRO A 95 5.73 -4.33 -2.25
C PRO A 95 5.36 -5.00 -3.57
N VAL A 96 5.50 -6.33 -3.68
CA VAL A 96 5.26 -7.08 -4.94
C VAL A 96 3.87 -7.70 -4.99
N VAL A 97 3.34 -8.11 -3.85
CA VAL A 97 2.07 -8.85 -3.75
C VAL A 97 0.93 -7.95 -3.26
N GLY A 98 1.28 -6.85 -2.56
CA GLY A 98 0.32 -6.00 -1.86
C GLY A 98 -0.68 -5.31 -2.78
N ASP A 99 -0.22 -4.63 -3.82
CA ASP A 99 -1.08 -3.88 -4.72
C ASP A 99 -1.96 -4.81 -5.59
N PRO A 100 -1.46 -5.92 -6.16
CA PRO A 100 -2.31 -6.94 -6.78
C PRO A 100 -3.37 -7.51 -5.84
N LEU A 101 -3.09 -7.71 -4.55
CA LEU A 101 -4.07 -8.17 -3.57
C LEU A 101 -5.21 -7.15 -3.36
N THR A 102 -4.91 -5.86 -3.34
CA THR A 102 -5.93 -4.81 -3.21
C THR A 102 -6.82 -4.74 -4.44
N VAL A 103 -6.27 -4.90 -5.64
CA VAL A 103 -7.05 -5.01 -6.89
C VAL A 103 -7.94 -6.25 -6.87
N LEU A 104 -7.39 -7.40 -6.46
CA LEU A 104 -8.14 -8.66 -6.37
C LEU A 104 -9.30 -8.56 -5.37
N ALA A 105 -9.10 -7.91 -4.24
CA ALA A 105 -10.16 -7.65 -3.27
C ALA A 105 -11.33 -6.89 -3.90
N GLY A 106 -11.04 -5.95 -4.81
CA GLY A 106 -12.04 -5.26 -5.61
C GLY A 106 -12.75 -6.19 -6.59
N VAL A 107 -12.02 -7.01 -7.33
CA VAL A 107 -12.56 -8.00 -8.28
C VAL A 107 -13.52 -8.97 -7.58
N LEU A 108 -13.15 -9.42 -6.39
CA LEU A 108 -13.95 -10.32 -5.56
C LEU A 108 -15.06 -9.62 -4.77
N ARG A 109 -15.19 -8.31 -4.94
CA ARG A 109 -16.22 -7.48 -4.29
C ARG A 109 -16.23 -7.57 -2.77
N LEU A 110 -15.04 -7.58 -2.15
CA LEU A 110 -14.93 -7.52 -0.69
C LEU A 110 -15.65 -6.27 -0.15
N PRO A 111 -16.40 -6.35 0.98
CA PRO A 111 -17.04 -5.19 1.57
C PRO A 111 -16.03 -4.05 1.85
N TRP A 112 -16.40 -2.81 1.52
CA TRP A 112 -15.51 -1.65 1.62
C TRP A 112 -14.89 -1.47 3.00
N TRP A 113 -15.67 -1.67 4.06
CA TRP A 113 -15.19 -1.50 5.42
C TRP A 113 -14.12 -2.53 5.81
N ARG A 114 -14.25 -3.79 5.34
CA ARG A 114 -13.24 -4.83 5.56
C ARG A 114 -11.97 -4.54 4.77
N ALA A 115 -12.12 -4.17 3.50
CA ALA A 115 -10.99 -3.78 2.68
C ALA A 115 -10.25 -2.59 3.31
N CYS A 116 -10.96 -1.54 3.72
CA CYS A 116 -10.38 -0.37 4.37
C CYS A 116 -9.62 -0.75 5.65
N LEU A 117 -10.23 -1.53 6.54
CA LEU A 117 -9.62 -1.94 7.80
C LEU A 117 -8.33 -2.76 7.57
N LEU A 118 -8.41 -3.80 6.74
CA LEU A 118 -7.27 -4.70 6.50
C LEU A 118 -6.12 -3.97 5.79
N ILE A 119 -6.43 -3.13 4.80
CA ILE A 119 -5.43 -2.33 4.09
C ILE A 119 -4.80 -1.30 5.04
N ALA A 120 -5.60 -0.61 5.86
CA ALA A 120 -5.09 0.39 6.80
C ALA A 120 -4.15 -0.25 7.83
N VAL A 121 -4.49 -1.42 8.38
CA VAL A 121 -3.64 -2.17 9.30
C VAL A 121 -2.34 -2.59 8.62
N ALA A 122 -2.41 -3.16 7.42
CA ALA A 122 -1.23 -3.62 6.68
C ALA A 122 -0.29 -2.45 6.33
N LYS A 123 -0.82 -1.36 5.80
CA LYS A 123 -0.02 -0.18 5.42
C LYS A 123 0.52 0.56 6.64
N GLY A 124 -0.30 0.69 7.71
CA GLY A 124 0.14 1.26 8.98
C GLY A 124 1.28 0.48 9.63
N ALA A 125 1.18 -0.84 9.66
CA ALA A 125 2.26 -1.71 10.15
C ALA A 125 3.54 -1.53 9.33
N ARG A 126 3.45 -1.46 8.00
CA ARG A 126 4.58 -1.22 7.12
C ARG A 126 5.32 0.07 7.48
N TYR A 127 4.61 1.19 7.55
CA TYR A 127 5.24 2.48 7.87
C TYR A 127 5.76 2.55 9.31
N ALA A 128 5.13 1.85 10.25
CA ALA A 128 5.66 1.72 11.60
C ALA A 128 7.03 1.00 11.59
N VAL A 129 7.16 -0.09 10.85
CA VAL A 129 8.43 -0.81 10.68
C VAL A 129 9.47 0.06 9.98
N VAL A 130 9.09 0.77 8.90
CA VAL A 130 10.01 1.66 8.18
C VAL A 130 10.54 2.77 9.10
N LEU A 131 9.67 3.41 9.87
CA LEU A 131 10.09 4.43 10.84
C LEU A 131 10.97 3.86 11.96
N TYR A 132 10.63 2.70 12.48
CA TYR A 132 11.46 2.03 13.49
C TYR A 132 12.87 1.76 12.96
N LEU A 133 12.97 1.23 11.73
CA LEU A 133 14.27 0.99 11.08
C LEU A 133 15.00 2.29 10.78
N ALA A 134 14.31 3.33 10.33
CA ALA A 134 14.90 4.64 10.11
C ALA A 134 15.49 5.22 11.39
N GLN A 135 14.76 5.15 12.50
CA GLN A 135 15.22 5.59 13.81
C GLN A 135 16.45 4.79 14.30
N ARG A 136 16.47 3.50 14.02
CA ARG A 136 17.55 2.62 14.49
C ARG A 136 18.84 2.77 13.68
N TRP A 137 18.72 2.91 12.37
CA TRP A 137 19.86 2.83 11.44
C TRP A 137 20.28 4.17 10.84
N LEU A 138 19.33 5.10 10.66
CA LEU A 138 19.62 6.40 10.04
C LEU A 138 19.90 7.52 11.06
N ALA A 139 19.52 7.34 12.33
CA ALA A 139 19.76 8.36 13.36
C ALA A 139 21.22 8.88 13.41
N PRO A 140 22.26 8.03 13.27
CA PRO A 140 23.64 8.52 13.27
C PRO A 140 24.03 9.23 11.96
N LEU A 141 23.22 9.13 10.90
CA LEU A 141 23.50 9.71 9.57
C LEU A 141 22.69 10.99 9.31
N CYS A 142 21.66 11.22 10.11
CA CYS A 142 20.88 12.45 10.07
C CYS A 142 21.47 13.51 11.00
#